data_d36e74ec8625812697f5126dc04ad0b8
#
_entry.id   d36e74ec8625812697f5126dc04ad0b8
#
_cell.length_a   1.000
_cell.length_b   1.000
_cell.length_c   1.000
_cell.angle_alpha   90.00
_cell.angle_beta   90.00
_cell.angle_gamma   90.00
#
_symmetry.space_group_name_H-M   'P 1'
#
loop_
_entity.id
_entity.type
_entity.pdbx_description
1 polymer ?
#
loop_
_entity_poly.entity_id
_entity_poly.type
_entity_poly.pdbx_seq_one_letter_code
_entity_poly.pdbx_strand_id
1 'polypeptide(L)'
;MITVTNASVKYDNRFVFRDLGFTLPTGKIGAILGSNGRGKTSLLKAIVGLQKLSGGSIQATGRIGYVAQKTEITFSYTVLDIVVMGRAPHVKMFRVPSVEDYEIARKTLIDLRLDHLVDRPYSRLSGGERQLVMIARALASGCRILVLDEPTSALDLANQLVIFQSLQKVAKKSGLTVLMTTHAPQQVSLMCDYVLLMYNTEESEWGEVDSTLNAENLERLYGIPMREVKISETKKTFVPLISTTEI
;
A
#
# COMPACT_ATOMS: atom_id res chain seq x y z
N MET A 1 -11.39 3.82 8.51
CA MET A 1 -10.49 3.78 9.67
C MET A 1 -9.98 2.36 9.82
N ILE A 2 -8.69 2.20 10.14
CA ILE A 2 -8.09 0.93 10.54
C ILE A 2 -7.58 1.11 11.97
N THR A 3 -7.98 0.23 12.89
CA THR A 3 -7.48 0.22 14.26
C THR A 3 -6.88 -1.14 14.56
N VAL A 4 -5.65 -1.15 14.98
CA VAL A 4 -4.88 -2.33 15.39
C VAL A 4 -4.59 -2.19 16.88
N THR A 5 -4.94 -3.19 17.67
CA THR A 5 -4.79 -3.16 19.13
C THR A 5 -4.02 -4.40 19.60
N ASN A 6 -2.82 -4.20 20.10
CA ASN A 6 -1.94 -5.22 20.65
C ASN A 6 -1.83 -6.48 19.76
N ALA A 7 -1.80 -6.25 18.44
CA ALA A 7 -1.79 -7.34 17.47
C ALA A 7 -0.46 -8.08 17.45
N SER A 8 -0.53 -9.39 17.45
CA SER A 8 0.64 -10.26 17.39
C SER A 8 0.43 -11.36 16.33
N VAL A 9 1.47 -11.66 15.59
CA VAL A 9 1.50 -12.78 14.62
C VAL A 9 2.72 -13.64 14.88
N LYS A 10 2.53 -14.95 14.88
CA LYS A 10 3.62 -15.93 14.98
C LYS A 10 3.49 -17.05 13.94
N TYR A 11 4.63 -17.57 13.52
CA TYR A 11 4.75 -18.82 12.75
C TYR A 11 5.65 -19.77 13.52
N ASP A 12 5.24 -21.02 13.69
CA ASP A 12 6.04 -22.07 14.35
C ASP A 12 6.70 -21.61 15.64
N ASN A 13 5.93 -20.99 16.55
CA ASN A 13 6.36 -20.44 17.82
C ASN A 13 7.34 -19.23 17.76
N ARG A 14 7.64 -18.67 16.59
CA ARG A 14 8.42 -17.44 16.46
C ARG A 14 7.50 -16.27 16.12
N PHE A 15 7.56 -15.22 16.92
CA PHE A 15 6.84 -13.99 16.63
C PHE A 15 7.45 -13.29 15.43
N VAL A 16 6.58 -12.84 14.53
CA VAL A 16 6.92 -11.94 13.42
C VAL A 16 6.84 -10.50 13.89
N PHE A 17 5.78 -10.19 14.61
CA PHE A 17 5.62 -8.96 15.40
C PHE A 17 4.74 -9.26 16.62
N ARG A 18 4.89 -8.46 17.66
CA ARG A 18 4.19 -8.63 18.93
C ARG A 18 3.67 -7.30 19.46
N ASP A 19 2.47 -7.34 20.05
CA ASP A 19 1.82 -6.23 20.75
C ASP A 19 1.78 -4.90 19.97
N LEU A 20 1.71 -5.00 18.62
CA LEU A 20 1.68 -3.87 17.73
C LEU A 20 0.32 -3.16 17.75
N GLY A 21 0.33 -1.84 17.87
CA GLY A 21 -0.88 -1.04 17.92
C GLY A 21 -0.77 0.28 17.14
N PHE A 22 -1.83 0.61 16.39
CA PHE A 22 -1.95 1.91 15.72
C PHE A 22 -3.39 2.18 15.26
N THR A 23 -3.68 3.44 14.96
CA THR A 23 -4.94 3.83 14.33
C THR A 23 -4.68 4.73 13.12
N LEU A 24 -5.09 4.27 11.92
CA LEU A 24 -5.09 5.08 10.70
C LEU A 24 -6.49 5.67 10.50
N PRO A 25 -6.65 7.01 10.57
CA PRO A 25 -7.95 7.67 10.39
C PRO A 25 -8.50 7.49 8.96
N THR A 26 -9.82 7.65 8.82
CA THR A 26 -10.51 7.61 7.52
C THR A 26 -9.99 8.71 6.59
N GLY A 27 -9.81 8.39 5.32
CA GLY A 27 -9.38 9.35 4.29
C GLY A 27 -7.89 9.71 4.35
N LYS A 28 -7.11 9.04 5.22
CA LYS A 28 -5.68 9.27 5.38
C LYS A 28 -4.84 8.20 4.66
N ILE A 29 -3.63 8.59 4.28
CA ILE A 29 -2.65 7.70 3.68
C ILE A 29 -1.60 7.37 4.73
N GLY A 30 -1.46 6.08 5.07
CA GLY A 30 -0.45 5.55 5.97
C GLY A 30 0.55 4.66 5.26
N ALA A 31 1.79 4.67 5.74
CA ALA A 31 2.83 3.76 5.29
C ALA A 31 3.36 2.89 6.43
N ILE A 32 3.80 1.70 6.10
CA ILE A 32 4.55 0.81 6.98
C ILE A 32 5.98 0.73 6.44
N LEU A 33 6.94 1.23 7.21
CA LEU A 33 8.37 1.19 6.93
C LEU A 33 9.06 0.14 7.81
N GLY A 34 10.07 -0.48 7.27
CA GLY A 34 10.92 -1.45 7.97
C GLY A 34 11.78 -2.24 7.00
N SER A 35 12.87 -2.79 7.49
CA SER A 35 13.75 -3.66 6.71
C SER A 35 13.02 -4.93 6.25
N ASN A 36 13.60 -5.67 5.30
CA ASN A 36 13.03 -6.93 4.84
C ASN A 36 12.95 -7.95 5.99
N GLY A 37 11.90 -8.78 5.99
CA GLY A 37 11.67 -9.78 7.03
C GLY A 37 11.05 -9.24 8.34
N ARG A 38 10.77 -7.94 8.46
CA ARG A 38 10.16 -7.34 9.66
C ARG A 38 8.65 -7.58 9.81
N GLY A 39 8.04 -8.35 8.91
CA GLY A 39 6.61 -8.71 9.03
C GLY A 39 5.63 -7.73 8.41
N LYS A 40 6.08 -6.76 7.60
CA LYS A 40 5.20 -5.79 6.91
C LYS A 40 4.07 -6.48 6.13
N THR A 41 4.41 -7.42 5.25
CA THR A 41 3.42 -8.20 4.48
C THR A 41 2.51 -9.05 5.39
N SER A 42 3.05 -9.61 6.49
CA SER A 42 2.25 -10.37 7.45
C SER A 42 1.23 -9.48 8.16
N LEU A 43 1.61 -8.25 8.50
CA LEU A 43 0.70 -7.27 9.08
C LEU A 43 -0.40 -6.89 8.07
N LEU A 44 -0.05 -6.60 6.80
CA LEU A 44 -1.07 -6.35 5.77
C LEU A 44 -2.01 -7.54 5.60
N LYS A 45 -1.49 -8.77 5.53
CA LYS A 45 -2.31 -9.99 5.45
C LYS A 45 -3.22 -10.15 6.67
N ALA A 46 -2.78 -9.79 7.87
CA ALA A 46 -3.61 -9.81 9.06
C ALA A 46 -4.74 -8.76 8.97
N ILE A 47 -4.44 -7.54 8.49
CA ILE A 47 -5.43 -6.47 8.31
C ILE A 47 -6.52 -6.86 7.31
N VAL A 48 -6.16 -7.56 6.24
CA VAL A 48 -7.13 -8.01 5.21
C VAL A 48 -7.78 -9.36 5.55
N GLY A 49 -7.47 -9.94 6.71
CA GLY A 49 -8.06 -11.21 7.17
C GLY A 49 -7.47 -12.48 6.55
N LEU A 50 -6.36 -12.38 5.82
CA LEU A 50 -5.66 -13.52 5.20
C LEU A 50 -4.66 -14.20 6.15
N GLN A 51 -4.34 -13.57 7.29
CA GLN A 51 -3.45 -14.07 8.32
C GLN A 51 -4.15 -14.00 9.68
N LYS A 52 -4.20 -15.11 10.39
CA LYS A 52 -4.76 -15.17 11.74
C LYS A 52 -3.80 -14.51 12.73
N LEU A 53 -4.36 -13.70 13.63
CA LEU A 53 -3.63 -13.15 14.77
C LEU A 53 -3.36 -14.24 15.82
N SER A 54 -2.23 -14.13 16.51
CA SER A 54 -1.90 -14.90 17.71
C SER A 54 -2.33 -14.20 19.00
N GLY A 55 -2.57 -12.89 18.94
CA GLY A 55 -3.06 -12.05 20.02
C GLY A 55 -3.54 -10.70 19.49
N GLY A 56 -4.31 -9.98 20.29
CA GLY A 56 -4.85 -8.68 19.97
C GLY A 56 -6.02 -8.70 19.01
N SER A 57 -6.32 -7.55 18.39
CA SER A 57 -7.45 -7.40 17.46
C SER A 57 -7.15 -6.36 16.36
N ILE A 58 -7.82 -6.53 15.23
CA ILE A 58 -7.81 -5.57 14.11
C ILE A 58 -9.25 -5.27 13.73
N GLN A 59 -9.56 -3.98 13.63
CA GLN A 59 -10.86 -3.48 13.18
C GLN A 59 -10.68 -2.56 11.97
N ALA A 60 -11.48 -2.78 10.94
CA ALA A 60 -11.49 -1.96 9.74
C ALA A 60 -12.92 -1.55 9.37
N THR A 61 -13.14 -0.25 9.15
CA THR A 61 -14.49 0.27 8.86
C THR A 61 -14.71 0.34 7.36
N GLY A 62 -15.40 -0.67 6.83
CA GLY A 62 -15.75 -0.76 5.41
C GLY A 62 -14.98 -1.84 4.66
N ARG A 63 -15.32 -1.98 3.37
CA ARG A 63 -14.68 -2.98 2.51
C ARG A 63 -13.21 -2.64 2.27
N ILE A 64 -12.37 -3.67 2.32
CA ILE A 64 -10.94 -3.56 2.04
C ILE A 64 -10.68 -4.08 0.62
N GLY A 65 -9.98 -3.29 -0.20
CA GLY A 65 -9.32 -3.73 -1.43
C GLY A 65 -7.85 -4.04 -1.12
N TYR A 66 -7.35 -5.16 -1.61
CA TYR A 66 -5.96 -5.57 -1.40
C TYR A 66 -5.23 -5.78 -2.73
N VAL A 67 -4.04 -5.22 -2.82
CA VAL A 67 -3.12 -5.43 -3.95
C VAL A 67 -1.82 -6.02 -3.40
N ALA A 68 -1.55 -7.26 -3.75
CA ALA A 68 -0.33 -7.97 -3.35
C ALA A 68 0.88 -7.49 -4.19
N GLN A 69 2.09 -7.65 -3.65
CA GLN A 69 3.35 -7.26 -4.29
C GLN A 69 3.55 -7.92 -5.68
N LYS A 70 3.17 -9.18 -5.82
CA LYS A 70 3.22 -9.91 -7.09
C LYS A 70 1.88 -10.55 -7.36
N THR A 71 1.36 -10.31 -8.54
CA THR A 71 0.15 -10.97 -9.05
C THR A 71 0.45 -11.42 -10.48
N GLU A 72 0.59 -12.72 -10.67
CA GLU A 72 0.74 -13.31 -11.99
C GLU A 72 -0.63 -13.66 -12.54
N ILE A 73 -0.94 -13.16 -13.74
CA ILE A 73 -2.15 -13.49 -14.48
C ILE A 73 -1.70 -14.18 -15.76
N THR A 74 -1.94 -15.49 -15.83
CA THR A 74 -1.48 -16.35 -16.92
C THR A 74 -2.41 -16.37 -18.13
N PHE A 75 -3.62 -15.81 -18.01
CA PHE A 75 -4.62 -15.80 -19.08
C PHE A 75 -4.60 -14.49 -19.88
N SER A 76 -5.02 -14.55 -21.15
CA SER A 76 -5.09 -13.41 -22.06
C SER A 76 -6.37 -12.59 -21.85
N TYR A 77 -6.48 -11.98 -20.65
CA TYR A 77 -7.56 -11.04 -20.35
C TYR A 77 -7.21 -9.63 -20.83
N THR A 78 -8.22 -8.87 -21.22
CA THR A 78 -8.08 -7.41 -21.45
C THR A 78 -7.96 -6.68 -20.12
N VAL A 79 -7.50 -5.44 -20.16
CA VAL A 79 -7.47 -4.56 -18.98
C VAL A 79 -8.87 -4.42 -18.37
N LEU A 80 -9.89 -4.27 -19.21
CA LEU A 80 -11.27 -4.14 -18.76
C LEU A 80 -11.72 -5.42 -18.01
N ASP A 81 -11.43 -6.60 -18.56
CA ASP A 81 -11.78 -7.87 -17.92
C ASP A 81 -11.18 -7.97 -16.50
N ILE A 82 -9.89 -7.61 -16.38
CA ILE A 82 -9.21 -7.60 -15.07
C ILE A 82 -9.89 -6.65 -14.08
N VAL A 83 -10.26 -5.45 -14.51
CA VAL A 83 -10.90 -4.48 -13.61
C VAL A 83 -12.32 -4.89 -13.25
N VAL A 84 -13.08 -5.45 -14.20
CA VAL A 84 -14.42 -6.00 -13.95
C VAL A 84 -14.39 -7.15 -12.92
N MET A 85 -13.33 -7.96 -12.87
CA MET A 85 -13.17 -8.97 -11.82
C MET A 85 -13.19 -8.36 -10.40
N GLY A 86 -12.83 -7.09 -10.25
CA GLY A 86 -12.98 -6.35 -9.00
C GLY A 86 -14.43 -6.21 -8.53
N ARG A 87 -15.40 -6.35 -9.45
CA ARG A 87 -16.83 -6.31 -9.15
C ARG A 87 -17.39 -7.62 -8.59
N ALA A 88 -16.60 -8.71 -8.58
CA ALA A 88 -17.05 -10.02 -8.10
C ALA A 88 -17.84 -10.00 -6.76
N PRO A 89 -17.49 -9.16 -5.75
CA PRO A 89 -18.28 -9.07 -4.52
C PRO A 89 -19.70 -8.51 -4.69
N HIS A 90 -20.03 -7.95 -5.84
CA HIS A 90 -21.35 -7.39 -6.17
C HIS A 90 -22.16 -8.30 -7.12
N VAL A 91 -21.47 -9.22 -7.78
CA VAL A 91 -22.11 -10.18 -8.70
C VAL A 91 -22.67 -11.34 -7.89
N LYS A 92 -23.98 -11.65 -8.09
CA LYS A 92 -24.62 -12.79 -7.42
C LYS A 92 -23.99 -14.11 -7.90
N MET A 93 -23.98 -15.09 -7.01
CA MET A 93 -23.50 -16.45 -7.34
C MET A 93 -24.15 -16.97 -8.64
N PHE A 94 -23.35 -17.55 -9.51
CA PHE A 94 -23.76 -18.08 -10.83
C PHE A 94 -24.25 -17.02 -11.84
N ARG A 95 -23.98 -15.73 -11.62
CA ARG A 95 -24.26 -14.67 -12.61
C ARG A 95 -22.98 -14.12 -13.19
N VAL A 96 -23.10 -13.55 -14.39
CA VAL A 96 -22.05 -12.76 -15.04
C VAL A 96 -22.14 -11.29 -14.60
N PRO A 97 -21.05 -10.51 -14.68
CA PRO A 97 -21.08 -9.08 -14.44
C PRO A 97 -22.14 -8.37 -15.34
N SER A 98 -22.84 -7.42 -14.76
CA SER A 98 -23.85 -6.61 -15.43
C SER A 98 -23.24 -5.48 -16.27
N VAL A 99 -24.04 -4.83 -17.10
CA VAL A 99 -23.63 -3.62 -17.84
C VAL A 99 -23.13 -2.55 -16.86
N GLU A 100 -23.82 -2.37 -15.72
CA GLU A 100 -23.39 -1.44 -14.67
C GLU A 100 -22.01 -1.77 -14.10
N ASP A 101 -21.67 -3.05 -13.93
CA ASP A 101 -20.33 -3.46 -13.47
C ASP A 101 -19.24 -3.08 -14.47
N TYR A 102 -19.51 -3.21 -15.77
CA TYR A 102 -18.60 -2.76 -16.83
C TYR A 102 -18.47 -1.23 -16.85
N GLU A 103 -19.56 -0.49 -16.65
CA GLU A 103 -19.52 0.98 -16.57
C GLU A 103 -18.69 1.47 -15.37
N ILE A 104 -18.85 0.85 -14.20
CA ILE A 104 -18.03 1.13 -13.01
C ILE A 104 -16.55 0.84 -13.29
N ALA A 105 -16.23 -0.27 -13.93
CA ALA A 105 -14.86 -0.63 -14.28
C ALA A 105 -14.26 0.39 -15.27
N ARG A 106 -14.97 0.78 -16.33
CA ARG A 106 -14.53 1.81 -17.28
C ARG A 106 -14.31 3.16 -16.60
N LYS A 107 -15.26 3.59 -15.75
CA LYS A 107 -15.12 4.83 -14.99
C LYS A 107 -13.89 4.82 -14.09
N THR A 108 -13.61 3.69 -13.44
CA THR A 108 -12.41 3.54 -12.60
C THR A 108 -11.13 3.66 -13.43
N LEU A 109 -11.09 3.08 -14.63
CA LEU A 109 -9.97 3.23 -15.56
C LEU A 109 -9.79 4.69 -15.99
N ILE A 110 -10.86 5.42 -16.32
CA ILE A 110 -10.83 6.85 -16.65
C ILE A 110 -10.30 7.69 -15.47
N ASP A 111 -10.78 7.44 -14.26
CA ASP A 111 -10.33 8.16 -13.05
C ASP A 111 -8.81 8.00 -12.80
N LEU A 112 -8.23 6.86 -13.22
CA LEU A 112 -6.79 6.56 -13.17
C LEU A 112 -6.03 6.88 -14.47
N ARG A 113 -6.69 7.45 -15.49
CA ARG A 113 -6.11 7.76 -16.81
C ARG A 113 -5.60 6.53 -17.58
N LEU A 114 -6.30 5.41 -17.44
CA LEU A 114 -5.98 4.14 -18.10
C LEU A 114 -6.99 3.77 -19.20
N ASP A 115 -7.86 4.69 -19.59
CA ASP A 115 -8.89 4.51 -20.62
C ASP A 115 -8.33 4.08 -21.96
N HIS A 116 -7.14 4.54 -22.33
CA HIS A 116 -6.42 4.17 -23.55
C HIS A 116 -5.92 2.71 -23.53
N LEU A 117 -5.98 2.01 -22.42
CA LEU A 117 -5.55 0.61 -22.24
C LEU A 117 -6.71 -0.40 -22.19
N VAL A 118 -7.97 0.06 -22.22
CA VAL A 118 -9.18 -0.74 -21.93
C VAL A 118 -9.20 -2.08 -22.65
N ASP A 119 -8.93 -2.11 -23.96
CA ASP A 119 -8.98 -3.30 -24.81
C ASP A 119 -7.61 -3.99 -24.95
N ARG A 120 -6.56 -3.45 -24.32
CA ARG A 120 -5.21 -3.99 -24.42
C ARG A 120 -5.08 -5.27 -23.59
N PRO A 121 -4.43 -6.31 -24.11
CA PRO A 121 -4.12 -7.50 -23.32
C PRO A 121 -3.26 -7.15 -22.11
N TYR A 122 -3.64 -7.58 -20.90
CA TYR A 122 -2.92 -7.33 -19.66
C TYR A 122 -1.46 -7.81 -19.72
N SER A 123 -1.21 -8.93 -20.40
CA SER A 123 0.13 -9.49 -20.58
C SER A 123 1.11 -8.58 -21.33
N ARG A 124 0.59 -7.62 -22.14
CA ARG A 124 1.39 -6.68 -22.93
C ARG A 124 1.64 -5.34 -22.23
N LEU A 125 1.20 -5.19 -20.99
CA LEU A 125 1.41 -3.97 -20.21
C LEU A 125 2.82 -3.92 -19.61
N SER A 126 3.33 -2.71 -19.44
CA SER A 126 4.50 -2.44 -18.61
C SER A 126 4.22 -2.76 -17.13
N GLY A 127 5.26 -2.87 -16.30
CA GLY A 127 5.12 -3.12 -14.87
C GLY A 127 4.26 -2.06 -14.17
N GLY A 128 4.46 -0.78 -14.49
CA GLY A 128 3.68 0.32 -13.93
C GLY A 128 2.22 0.29 -14.35
N GLU A 129 1.95 0.04 -15.63
CA GLU A 129 0.57 -0.10 -16.14
C GLU A 129 -0.14 -1.29 -15.46
N ARG A 130 0.53 -2.44 -15.31
CA ARG A 130 -0.02 -3.60 -14.60
C ARG A 130 -0.39 -3.24 -13.16
N GLN A 131 0.50 -2.55 -12.46
CA GLN A 131 0.27 -2.13 -11.08
C GLN A 131 -0.95 -1.19 -10.97
N LEU A 132 -1.06 -0.20 -11.86
CA LEU A 132 -2.23 0.68 -11.90
C LEU A 132 -3.53 -0.07 -12.22
N VAL A 133 -3.49 -1.05 -13.12
CA VAL A 133 -4.65 -1.91 -13.42
C VAL A 133 -5.06 -2.73 -12.20
N MET A 134 -4.11 -3.25 -11.42
CA MET A 134 -4.42 -3.97 -10.17
C MET A 134 -5.03 -3.05 -9.11
N ILE A 135 -4.57 -1.80 -9.03
CA ILE A 135 -5.18 -0.77 -8.18
C ILE A 135 -6.60 -0.45 -8.67
N ALA A 136 -6.79 -0.29 -10.00
CA ALA A 136 -8.11 -0.09 -10.59
C ALA A 136 -9.08 -1.23 -10.25
N ARG A 137 -8.63 -2.47 -10.37
CA ARG A 137 -9.40 -3.66 -9.97
C ARG A 137 -9.82 -3.60 -8.51
N ALA A 138 -8.91 -3.25 -7.60
CA ALA A 138 -9.23 -3.12 -6.18
C ALA A 138 -10.25 -1.99 -5.93
N LEU A 139 -10.09 -0.83 -6.57
CA LEU A 139 -11.00 0.31 -6.45
C LEU A 139 -12.38 0.02 -7.04
N ALA A 140 -12.48 -0.70 -8.15
CA ALA A 140 -13.75 -1.11 -8.76
C ALA A 140 -14.62 -1.94 -7.82
N SER A 141 -14.05 -2.60 -6.81
CA SER A 141 -14.79 -3.30 -5.76
C SER A 141 -15.62 -2.37 -4.86
N GLY A 142 -15.45 -1.04 -4.97
CA GLY A 142 -16.08 -0.07 -4.08
C GLY A 142 -15.48 -0.10 -2.67
N CYS A 143 -14.19 -0.42 -2.54
CA CYS A 143 -13.52 -0.44 -1.25
C CYS A 143 -13.42 0.98 -0.65
N ARG A 144 -13.49 1.07 0.67
CA ARG A 144 -13.24 2.29 1.45
C ARG A 144 -11.83 2.33 2.03
N ILE A 145 -11.16 1.19 2.03
CA ILE A 145 -9.79 1.01 2.49
C ILE A 145 -9.05 0.29 1.38
N LEU A 146 -7.92 0.83 0.96
CA LEU A 146 -7.02 0.22 -0.01
C LEU A 146 -5.71 -0.16 0.68
N VAL A 147 -5.37 -1.44 0.66
CA VAL A 147 -4.14 -1.99 1.23
C VAL A 147 -3.23 -2.43 0.11
N LEU A 148 -1.99 -1.91 0.09
CA LEU A 148 -1.02 -2.11 -0.98
C LEU A 148 0.29 -2.68 -0.43
N ASP A 149 0.73 -3.81 -0.94
CA ASP A 149 2.01 -4.40 -0.55
C ASP A 149 3.10 -4.03 -1.55
N GLU A 150 4.00 -3.13 -1.15
CA GLU A 150 5.10 -2.58 -1.95
C GLU A 150 4.70 -2.16 -3.38
N PRO A 151 3.72 -1.25 -3.55
CA PRO A 151 3.10 -0.98 -4.85
C PRO A 151 4.05 -0.41 -5.90
N THR A 152 5.26 -0.02 -5.54
CA THR A 152 6.22 0.68 -6.41
C THR A 152 7.60 0.04 -6.46
N SER A 153 7.83 -1.10 -5.79
CA SER A 153 9.15 -1.70 -5.61
C SER A 153 9.87 -2.11 -6.92
N ALA A 154 9.11 -2.40 -7.98
CA ALA A 154 9.65 -2.84 -9.28
C ALA A 154 9.53 -1.78 -10.39
N LEU A 155 9.31 -0.51 -10.02
CA LEU A 155 9.01 0.56 -10.96
C LEU A 155 10.11 1.62 -10.99
N ASP A 156 10.30 2.21 -12.17
CA ASP A 156 11.10 3.42 -12.31
C ASP A 156 10.44 4.65 -11.64
N LEU A 157 11.20 5.71 -11.45
CA LEU A 157 10.73 6.92 -10.74
C LEU A 157 9.51 7.57 -11.39
N ALA A 158 9.43 7.57 -12.73
CA ALA A 158 8.31 8.18 -13.44
C ALA A 158 7.01 7.42 -13.15
N ASN A 159 7.04 6.10 -13.26
CA ASN A 159 5.91 5.23 -12.95
C ASN A 159 5.51 5.27 -11.47
N GLN A 160 6.49 5.36 -10.56
CA GLN A 160 6.21 5.56 -9.13
C GLN A 160 5.40 6.85 -8.89
N LEU A 161 5.82 7.97 -9.48
CA LEU A 161 5.11 9.26 -9.36
C LEU A 161 3.68 9.20 -9.90
N VAL A 162 3.46 8.51 -11.03
CA VAL A 162 2.11 8.34 -11.61
C VAL A 162 1.20 7.58 -10.63
N ILE A 163 1.68 6.48 -10.05
CA ILE A 163 0.92 5.73 -9.04
C ILE A 163 0.58 6.62 -7.84
N PHE A 164 1.55 7.34 -7.36
CA PHE A 164 1.40 8.19 -6.19
C PHE A 164 0.39 9.31 -6.40
N GLN A 165 0.51 10.06 -7.50
CA GLN A 165 -0.44 11.10 -7.83
C GLN A 165 -1.86 10.56 -8.01
N SER A 166 -1.98 9.37 -8.60
CA SER A 166 -3.27 8.70 -8.78
C SER A 166 -3.89 8.31 -7.44
N LEU A 167 -3.11 7.72 -6.54
CA LEU A 167 -3.57 7.35 -5.20
C LEU A 167 -3.99 8.58 -4.37
N GLN A 168 -3.17 9.65 -4.35
CA GLN A 168 -3.51 10.89 -3.64
C GLN A 168 -4.78 11.53 -4.20
N LYS A 169 -4.92 11.58 -5.53
CA LYS A 169 -6.11 12.13 -6.19
C LYS A 169 -7.37 11.35 -5.82
N VAL A 170 -7.31 10.01 -5.88
CA VAL A 170 -8.44 9.16 -5.53
C VAL A 170 -8.75 9.24 -4.04
N ALA A 171 -7.74 9.18 -3.16
CA ALA A 171 -7.92 9.31 -1.73
C ALA A 171 -8.62 10.62 -1.36
N LYS A 172 -8.15 11.74 -1.92
CA LYS A 172 -8.74 13.08 -1.68
C LYS A 172 -10.17 13.20 -2.23
N LYS A 173 -10.45 12.62 -3.43
CA LYS A 173 -11.77 12.73 -4.09
C LYS A 173 -12.83 11.88 -3.41
N SER A 174 -12.49 10.67 -2.95
CA SER A 174 -13.43 9.67 -2.45
C SER A 174 -13.37 9.41 -0.94
N GLY A 175 -12.48 10.09 -0.21
CA GLY A 175 -12.25 9.81 1.22
C GLY A 175 -11.66 8.40 1.46
N LEU A 176 -10.95 7.84 0.47
CA LEU A 176 -10.34 6.53 0.54
C LEU A 176 -9.21 6.52 1.58
N THR A 177 -9.24 5.56 2.48
CA THR A 177 -8.11 5.30 3.38
C THR A 177 -7.13 4.38 2.67
N VAL A 178 -5.84 4.74 2.64
CA VAL A 178 -4.79 3.94 1.99
C VAL A 178 -3.75 3.52 3.02
N LEU A 179 -3.41 2.25 3.07
CA LEU A 179 -2.29 1.73 3.84
C LEU A 179 -1.35 0.98 2.90
N MET A 180 -0.08 1.34 2.89
CA MET A 180 0.89 0.66 2.02
C MET A 180 2.17 0.29 2.77
N THR A 181 2.83 -0.76 2.33
CA THR A 181 4.21 -1.05 2.72
C THR A 181 5.17 -0.41 1.72
N THR A 182 6.30 0.04 2.20
CA THR A 182 7.43 0.49 1.38
C THR A 182 8.73 0.37 2.18
N HIS A 183 9.85 0.40 1.49
CA HIS A 183 11.18 0.49 2.09
C HIS A 183 11.86 1.84 1.77
N ALA A 184 11.14 2.77 1.12
CA ALA A 184 11.65 4.06 0.67
C ALA A 184 11.08 5.21 1.53
N PRO A 185 11.86 5.76 2.51
CA PRO A 185 11.40 6.87 3.35
C PRO A 185 11.03 8.12 2.56
N GLN A 186 11.69 8.34 1.40
CA GLN A 186 11.40 9.44 0.50
C GLN A 186 9.95 9.42 0.00
N GLN A 187 9.45 8.24 -0.32
CA GLN A 187 8.05 8.06 -0.75
C GLN A 187 7.08 8.42 0.37
N VAL A 188 7.38 7.99 1.59
CA VAL A 188 6.55 8.27 2.78
C VAL A 188 6.48 9.75 3.05
N SER A 189 7.63 10.45 3.06
CA SER A 189 7.71 11.89 3.28
C SER A 189 6.90 12.71 2.26
N LEU A 190 6.83 12.25 1.00
CA LEU A 190 6.15 12.98 -0.06
C LEU A 190 4.63 12.75 -0.09
N MET A 191 4.16 11.61 0.45
CA MET A 191 2.82 11.11 0.12
C MET A 191 1.94 10.76 1.29
N CYS A 192 2.51 10.40 2.43
CA CYS A 192 1.77 9.83 3.53
C CYS A 192 1.47 10.89 4.59
N ASP A 193 0.35 10.69 5.28
CA ASP A 193 -0.02 11.45 6.47
C ASP A 193 0.57 10.79 7.72
N TYR A 194 0.62 9.44 7.74
CA TYR A 194 1.05 8.64 8.89
C TYR A 194 2.08 7.60 8.49
N VAL A 195 2.91 7.21 9.47
CA VAL A 195 3.92 6.16 9.27
C VAL A 195 3.98 5.22 10.49
N LEU A 196 4.11 3.93 10.21
CA LEU A 196 4.49 2.90 11.16
C LEU A 196 5.94 2.50 10.87
N LEU A 197 6.82 2.68 11.84
CA LEU A 197 8.20 2.20 11.81
C LEU A 197 8.27 0.86 12.55
N MET A 198 8.63 -0.22 11.85
CA MET A 198 8.80 -1.55 12.44
C MET A 198 10.29 -1.83 12.65
N TYR A 199 10.80 -1.51 13.85
CA TYR A 199 12.23 -1.65 14.19
C TYR A 199 12.64 -3.12 14.32
N ASN A 200 11.87 -3.88 15.11
CA ASN A 200 12.08 -5.31 15.34
C ASN A 200 10.73 -6.00 15.65
N THR A 201 10.80 -7.22 16.21
CA THR A 201 9.60 -8.01 16.51
C THR A 201 8.73 -7.41 17.63
N GLU A 202 9.31 -6.66 18.55
CA GLU A 202 8.65 -6.14 19.76
C GLU A 202 8.49 -4.62 19.75
N GLU A 203 9.27 -3.94 18.90
CA GLU A 203 9.28 -2.48 18.87
C GLU A 203 8.78 -1.93 17.54
N SER A 204 7.82 -1.05 17.66
CA SER A 204 7.29 -0.25 16.55
C SER A 204 6.87 1.12 17.03
N GLU A 205 6.88 2.09 16.14
CA GLU A 205 6.46 3.46 16.40
C GLU A 205 5.48 3.92 15.34
N TRP A 206 4.37 4.50 15.77
CA TRP A 206 3.32 5.03 14.90
C TRP A 206 3.09 6.51 15.17
N GLY A 207 2.99 7.31 14.14
CA GLY A 207 2.65 8.72 14.26
C GLY A 207 2.47 9.43 12.93
N GLU A 208 2.24 10.73 12.99
CA GLU A 208 2.24 11.59 11.81
C GLU A 208 3.64 11.63 11.19
N VAL A 209 3.69 11.69 9.85
CA VAL A 209 4.96 11.67 9.11
C VAL A 209 5.89 12.79 9.54
N ASP A 210 5.35 13.98 9.78
CA ASP A 210 6.17 15.16 10.10
C ASP A 210 6.94 15.01 11.42
N SER A 211 6.38 14.33 12.41
CA SER A 211 7.01 14.09 13.71
C SER A 211 7.80 12.79 13.77
N THR A 212 7.26 11.71 13.23
CA THR A 212 7.80 10.35 13.38
C THR A 212 8.90 10.03 12.37
N LEU A 213 8.79 10.56 11.14
CA LEU A 213 9.78 10.32 10.10
C LEU A 213 10.91 11.36 10.20
N ASN A 214 11.96 11.02 10.93
CA ASN A 214 13.15 11.87 11.16
C ASN A 214 14.43 11.04 10.98
N ALA A 215 15.59 11.71 10.97
CA ALA A 215 16.87 11.07 10.73
C ALA A 215 17.23 10.04 11.81
N GLU A 216 16.95 10.34 13.09
CA GLU A 216 17.26 9.47 14.23
C GLU A 216 16.45 8.15 14.15
N ASN A 217 15.15 8.25 13.91
CA ASN A 217 14.27 7.09 13.76
C ASN A 217 14.63 6.24 12.54
N LEU A 218 15.05 6.86 11.44
CA LEU A 218 15.49 6.15 10.25
C LEU A 218 16.87 5.49 10.45
N GLU A 219 17.79 6.13 11.17
CA GLU A 219 19.05 5.54 11.55
C GLU A 219 18.83 4.29 12.43
N ARG A 220 17.94 4.39 13.42
CA ARG A 220 17.53 3.25 14.25
C ARG A 220 16.88 2.14 13.41
N LEU A 221 16.07 2.50 12.41
CA LEU A 221 15.33 1.55 11.57
C LEU A 221 16.25 0.76 10.61
N TYR A 222 17.23 1.45 10.02
CA TYR A 222 18.10 0.88 8.97
C TYR A 222 19.51 0.53 9.46
N GLY A 223 19.92 1.03 10.63
CA GLY A 223 21.27 0.79 11.17
C GLY A 223 22.37 1.56 10.44
N ILE A 224 22.02 2.62 9.71
CA ILE A 224 22.96 3.46 8.95
C ILE A 224 22.67 4.94 9.24
N PRO A 225 23.72 5.79 9.35
CA PRO A 225 23.53 7.23 9.55
C PRO A 225 22.68 7.86 8.44
N MET A 226 21.72 8.68 8.83
CA MET A 226 20.80 9.34 7.92
C MET A 226 20.86 10.85 8.09
N ARG A 227 20.71 11.57 6.99
CA ARG A 227 20.58 13.03 7.00
C ARG A 227 19.25 13.46 6.44
N GLU A 228 18.55 14.30 7.18
CA GLU A 228 17.38 15.02 6.69
C GLU A 228 17.80 16.18 5.80
N VAL A 229 17.20 16.29 4.62
CA VAL A 229 17.42 17.35 3.65
C VAL A 229 16.09 18.02 3.32
N LYS A 230 15.98 19.32 3.54
CA LYS A 230 14.78 20.10 3.15
C LYS A 230 14.75 20.28 1.63
N ILE A 231 13.62 19.89 1.01
CA ILE A 231 13.35 20.11 -0.42
C ILE A 231 12.60 21.42 -0.62
N SER A 232 11.68 21.74 0.30
CA SER A 232 10.91 22.99 0.36
C SER A 232 10.58 23.33 1.81
N GLU A 233 9.81 24.41 2.04
CA GLU A 233 9.36 24.79 3.38
C GLU A 233 8.56 23.68 4.09
N THR A 234 7.82 22.86 3.32
CA THR A 234 6.93 21.82 3.85
C THR A 234 7.36 20.40 3.49
N LYS A 235 8.44 20.21 2.74
CA LYS A 235 8.86 18.89 2.27
C LYS A 235 10.32 18.63 2.58
N LYS A 236 10.57 17.43 3.09
CA LYS A 236 11.89 16.91 3.42
C LYS A 236 12.14 15.57 2.77
N THR A 237 13.39 15.20 2.60
CA THR A 237 13.84 13.88 2.17
C THR A 237 14.96 13.39 3.07
N PHE A 238 15.32 12.14 2.93
CA PHE A 238 16.33 11.50 3.76
C PHE A 238 17.39 10.86 2.86
N VAL A 239 18.65 11.10 3.19
CA VAL A 239 19.78 10.56 2.43
C VAL A 239 20.67 9.77 3.39
N PRO A 240 21.06 8.53 3.06
CA PRO A 240 22.05 7.81 3.84
C PRO A 240 23.41 8.49 3.74
N LEU A 241 24.10 8.58 4.86
CA LEU A 241 25.48 9.06 4.91
C LEU A 241 26.42 7.87 4.71
N ILE A 242 27.15 7.88 3.61
CA ILE A 242 28.21 6.91 3.37
C ILE A 242 29.46 7.47 4.05
N SER A 243 29.93 6.84 5.14
CA SER A 243 31.24 7.14 5.69
C SER A 243 32.30 6.61 4.70
N THR A 244 33.08 7.48 4.11
CA THR A 244 34.21 7.12 3.24
C THR A 244 35.43 6.64 4.04
N THR A 245 35.27 6.34 5.31
CA THR A 245 36.35 5.85 6.17
C THR A 245 36.24 4.34 6.30
N GLU A 246 37.25 3.66 5.76
CA GLU A 246 37.60 2.23 5.84
C GLU A 246 36.80 1.27 4.94
N ILE A 247 37.36 1.05 3.74
CA ILE A 247 37.46 -0.28 3.11
C ILE A 247 38.85 -0.82 3.38
#